data_d467ad02b8532794577a970c902a356e
#
_entry.id   d467ad02b8532794577a970c902a356e
#
_cell.length_a   1.000
_cell.length_b   1.000
_cell.length_c   1.000
_cell.angle_alpha   90.00
_cell.angle_beta   90.00
_cell.angle_gamma   90.00
#
_symmetry.space_group_name_H-M   'P 1'
#
loop_
_entity.id
_entity.type
_entity.pdbx_description
1 polymer ?
#
loop_
_entity_poly.entity_id
_entity_poly.type
_entity_poly.pdbx_seq_one_letter_code
_entity_poly.pdbx_strand_id
1 'polypeptide(L)'
;MKLYIVRHGQTGYNIDNKVCGISDVELTSLGKQQTKMASEQLKDISLDMIFASPLQRAHETAKIINENHQLEIKIDSRIQEINFGKFEGIVNNEEFQYYKQNHGLHYPGGESLFQVVHRVYSFLEELENKYPDKNILVVCHGGIVRVIHSYFNDMTNEELMTWLPENCCIQSYEK
;
A
#
# COMPACT_ATOMS: atom_id res chain seq x y z
N MET A 1 18.29 6.52 4.31
CA MET A 1 16.85 6.77 4.22
C MET A 1 16.11 5.87 5.20
N LYS A 2 15.14 6.41 5.94
CA LYS A 2 14.24 5.60 6.75
C LYS A 2 12.82 5.70 6.18
N LEU A 3 12.23 4.55 5.88
CA LEU A 3 10.95 4.46 5.21
C LEU A 3 9.90 3.89 6.17
N TYR A 4 8.79 4.58 6.33
CA TYR A 4 7.62 4.14 7.09
C TYR A 4 6.51 3.83 6.10
N ILE A 5 5.99 2.62 6.13
CA ILE A 5 4.93 2.18 5.22
C ILE A 5 3.67 1.92 6.02
N VAL A 6 2.56 2.49 5.57
CA VAL A 6 1.25 2.30 6.18
C VAL A 6 0.27 1.80 5.12
N ARG A 7 -0.36 0.65 5.39
CA ARG A 7 -1.52 0.21 4.63
C ARG A 7 -2.73 1.07 5.01
N HIS A 8 -3.54 1.51 4.05
CA HIS A 8 -4.76 2.28 4.31
C HIS A 8 -5.67 1.63 5.36
N GLY A 9 -6.52 2.43 6.03
CA GLY A 9 -7.53 1.97 6.98
C GLY A 9 -8.59 1.06 6.33
N GLN A 10 -9.35 0.36 7.16
CA GLN A 10 -10.39 -0.57 6.71
C GLN A 10 -11.40 0.10 5.78
N THR A 11 -11.82 -0.63 4.73
CA THR A 11 -12.89 -0.27 3.79
C THR A 11 -14.04 -1.27 3.82
N GLY A 12 -15.19 -0.93 3.23
CA GLY A 12 -16.29 -1.87 3.07
C GLY A 12 -15.89 -3.14 2.29
N TYR A 13 -15.00 -3.02 1.30
CA TYR A 13 -14.51 -4.18 0.55
C TYR A 13 -13.67 -5.13 1.40
N ASN A 14 -12.96 -4.61 2.42
CA ASN A 14 -12.25 -5.47 3.37
C ASN A 14 -13.23 -6.28 4.24
N ILE A 15 -14.34 -5.68 4.67
CA ILE A 15 -15.39 -6.37 5.43
C ILE A 15 -16.03 -7.47 4.60
N ASP A 16 -16.39 -7.17 3.36
CA ASP A 16 -17.09 -8.07 2.45
C ASP A 16 -16.17 -9.13 1.81
N ASN A 17 -14.88 -9.15 2.13
CA ASN A 17 -13.86 -9.99 1.46
C ASN A 17 -13.88 -9.84 -0.07
N LYS A 18 -14.09 -8.62 -0.55
CA LYS A 18 -14.06 -8.30 -1.97
C LYS A 18 -12.67 -7.91 -2.43
N VAL A 19 -12.34 -8.26 -3.66
CA VAL A 19 -11.10 -7.83 -4.32
C VAL A 19 -11.14 -6.31 -4.52
N CYS A 20 -10.15 -5.64 -3.97
CA CYS A 20 -10.07 -4.18 -3.95
C CYS A 20 -8.73 -3.72 -4.51
N GLY A 21 -8.69 -3.51 -5.81
CA GLY A 21 -7.53 -2.97 -6.52
C GLY A 21 -7.68 -1.47 -6.75
N ILE A 22 -7.86 -1.09 -8.02
CA ILE A 22 -8.00 0.33 -8.41
C ILE A 22 -9.41 0.91 -8.16
N SER A 23 -10.38 0.08 -7.75
CA SER A 23 -11.70 0.55 -7.34
C SER A 23 -11.57 1.60 -6.24
N ASP A 24 -12.23 2.75 -6.40
CA ASP A 24 -12.15 3.84 -5.44
C ASP A 24 -13.26 3.70 -4.39
N VAL A 25 -12.86 3.30 -3.19
CA VAL A 25 -13.74 3.03 -2.06
C VAL A 25 -13.31 3.83 -0.83
N GLU A 26 -14.27 4.23 -0.02
CA GLU A 26 -14.07 5.03 1.19
C GLU A 26 -13.62 4.19 2.39
N LEU A 27 -13.02 4.84 3.37
CA LEU A 27 -12.76 4.28 4.69
C LEU A 27 -14.06 4.09 5.46
N THR A 28 -14.16 2.97 6.19
CA THR A 28 -15.22 2.79 7.19
C THR A 28 -14.97 3.67 8.43
N SER A 29 -15.97 3.78 9.30
CA SER A 29 -15.78 4.44 10.61
C SER A 29 -14.65 3.79 11.41
N LEU A 30 -14.54 2.44 11.37
CA LEU A 30 -13.43 1.71 11.99
C LEU A 30 -12.10 2.03 11.28
N GLY A 31 -12.07 2.10 9.94
CA GLY A 31 -10.89 2.47 9.19
C GLY A 31 -10.35 3.85 9.57
N LYS A 32 -11.25 4.82 9.80
CA LYS A 32 -10.87 6.16 10.29
C LYS A 32 -10.32 6.11 11.72
N GLN A 33 -10.87 5.27 12.60
CA GLN A 33 -10.33 5.06 13.95
C GLN A 33 -8.96 4.40 13.93
N GLN A 34 -8.77 3.35 13.12
CA GLN A 34 -7.48 2.70 12.92
C GLN A 34 -6.42 3.71 12.43
N THR A 35 -6.80 4.59 11.50
CA THR A 35 -5.91 5.63 10.98
C THR A 35 -5.51 6.63 12.07
N LYS A 36 -6.43 7.04 12.95
CA LYS A 36 -6.11 7.92 14.09
C LYS A 36 -5.13 7.24 15.06
N MET A 37 -5.28 5.94 15.30
CA MET A 37 -4.34 5.20 16.14
C MET A 37 -2.94 5.14 15.51
N ALA A 38 -2.84 4.93 14.19
CA ALA A 38 -1.56 4.98 13.47
C ALA A 38 -0.95 6.39 13.50
N SER A 39 -1.79 7.44 13.37
CA SER A 39 -1.38 8.84 13.50
C SER A 39 -0.74 9.12 14.85
N GLU A 40 -1.33 8.64 15.95
CA GLU A 40 -0.76 8.77 17.30
C GLU A 40 0.59 8.05 17.46
N GLN A 41 0.76 6.89 16.81
CA GLN A 41 2.04 6.16 16.84
C GLN A 41 3.15 6.89 16.06
N LEU A 42 2.78 7.66 15.05
CA LEU A 42 3.73 8.37 14.18
C LEU A 42 3.99 9.82 14.62
N LYS A 43 3.20 10.39 15.53
CA LYS A 43 3.22 11.83 15.86
C LYS A 43 4.57 12.37 16.30
N ASP A 44 5.36 11.57 17.03
CA ASP A 44 6.66 11.96 17.54
C ASP A 44 7.81 11.64 16.57
N ILE A 45 7.50 11.05 15.42
CA ILE A 45 8.49 10.76 14.38
C ILE A 45 8.67 12.02 13.53
N SER A 46 9.90 12.51 13.44
CA SER A 46 10.23 13.64 12.56
C SER A 46 10.21 13.15 11.10
N LEU A 47 9.05 13.24 10.45
CA LEU A 47 8.91 12.96 9.02
C LEU A 47 9.38 14.17 8.20
N ASP A 48 10.07 13.89 7.09
CA ASP A 48 10.47 14.92 6.10
C ASP A 48 9.50 14.99 4.93
N MET A 49 8.89 13.87 4.56
CA MET A 49 8.05 13.74 3.36
C MET A 49 6.94 12.71 3.56
N ILE A 50 5.81 12.93 2.87
CA ILE A 50 4.70 11.99 2.80
C ILE A 50 4.36 11.73 1.34
N PHE A 51 4.35 10.45 0.94
CA PHE A 51 3.83 9.99 -0.34
C PHE A 51 2.55 9.17 -0.11
N ALA A 52 1.58 9.34 -0.98
CA ALA A 52 0.34 8.57 -0.92
C ALA A 52 -0.09 8.09 -2.31
N SER A 53 -0.73 6.94 -2.33
CA SER A 53 -1.47 6.48 -3.49
C SER A 53 -2.59 7.46 -3.86
N PRO A 54 -2.92 7.63 -5.15
CA PRO A 54 -4.02 8.50 -5.59
C PRO A 54 -5.41 8.01 -5.14
N LEU A 55 -5.54 6.71 -4.76
CA LEU A 55 -6.84 6.14 -4.38
C LEU A 55 -7.33 6.71 -3.04
N GLN A 56 -8.63 7.08 -2.99
CA GLN A 56 -9.26 7.84 -1.91
C GLN A 56 -8.94 7.28 -0.52
N ARG A 57 -9.05 5.97 -0.32
CA ARG A 57 -8.78 5.31 0.98
C ARG A 57 -7.37 5.53 1.51
N ALA A 58 -6.36 5.51 0.62
CA ALA A 58 -4.97 5.75 1.00
C ALA A 58 -4.71 7.25 1.19
N HIS A 59 -5.25 8.09 0.33
CA HIS A 59 -5.14 9.54 0.44
C HIS A 59 -5.80 10.07 1.71
N GLU A 60 -7.01 9.58 2.07
CA GLU A 60 -7.68 9.95 3.32
C GLU A 60 -6.89 9.46 4.55
N THR A 61 -6.33 8.25 4.51
CA THR A 61 -5.42 7.75 5.54
C THR A 61 -4.21 8.67 5.71
N ALA A 62 -3.57 9.08 4.61
CA ALA A 62 -2.43 10.01 4.64
C ALA A 62 -2.82 11.38 5.22
N LYS A 63 -3.98 11.92 4.86
CA LYS A 63 -4.47 13.21 5.40
C LYS A 63 -4.63 13.18 6.92
N ILE A 64 -5.26 12.13 7.45
CA ILE A 64 -5.46 12.00 8.91
C ILE A 64 -4.11 11.89 9.64
N ILE A 65 -3.15 11.10 9.11
CA ILE A 65 -1.81 11.01 9.71
C ILE A 65 -1.10 12.36 9.64
N ASN A 66 -1.25 13.08 8.53
CA ASN A 66 -0.58 14.36 8.30
C ASN A 66 -1.09 15.51 9.19
N GLU A 67 -2.21 15.35 9.88
CA GLU A 67 -2.70 16.37 10.85
C GLU A 67 -1.63 16.73 11.90
N ASN A 68 -0.79 15.75 12.29
CA ASN A 68 0.31 15.94 13.25
C ASN A 68 1.62 16.46 12.62
N HIS A 69 1.78 16.39 11.29
CA HIS A 69 3.04 16.70 10.60
C HIS A 69 2.97 17.94 9.72
N GLN A 70 1.80 18.25 9.15
CA GLN A 70 1.52 19.41 8.30
C GLN A 70 2.47 19.53 7.09
N LEU A 71 2.85 18.39 6.50
CA LEU A 71 3.69 18.29 5.32
C LEU A 71 2.84 18.31 4.03
N GLU A 72 3.48 18.60 2.90
CA GLU A 72 2.87 18.33 1.59
C GLU A 72 2.71 16.84 1.35
N ILE A 73 1.51 16.40 1.00
CA ILE A 73 1.28 15.00 0.58
C ILE A 73 1.52 14.89 -0.92
N LYS A 74 2.56 14.17 -1.30
CA LYS A 74 2.91 13.91 -2.71
C LYS A 74 2.18 12.66 -3.19
N ILE A 75 1.41 12.80 -4.26
CA ILE A 75 0.69 11.69 -4.87
C ILE A 75 1.57 11.00 -5.90
N ASP A 76 1.70 9.67 -5.82
CA ASP A 76 2.44 8.89 -6.79
C ASP A 76 1.63 7.65 -7.23
N SER A 77 1.36 7.56 -8.54
CA SER A 77 0.58 6.46 -9.11
C SER A 77 1.32 5.12 -9.10
N ARG A 78 2.64 5.10 -8.93
CA ARG A 78 3.43 3.86 -8.85
C ARG A 78 3.12 3.06 -7.59
N ILE A 79 2.55 3.70 -6.56
CA ILE A 79 2.14 3.05 -5.30
C ILE A 79 0.61 2.87 -5.18
N GLN A 80 -0.15 3.02 -6.27
CA GLN A 80 -1.55 2.61 -6.29
C GLN A 80 -1.66 1.07 -6.24
N GLU A 81 -2.81 0.56 -5.76
CA GLU A 81 -3.02 -0.89 -5.68
C GLU A 81 -2.99 -1.56 -7.06
N ILE A 82 -2.84 -2.86 -7.08
CA ILE A 82 -2.86 -3.68 -8.29
C ILE A 82 -4.19 -3.48 -9.02
N ASN A 83 -4.13 -3.26 -10.33
CA ASN A 83 -5.31 -3.32 -11.17
C ASN A 83 -5.69 -4.79 -11.37
N PHE A 84 -6.74 -5.25 -10.68
CA PHE A 84 -7.23 -6.63 -10.79
C PHE A 84 -8.21 -6.85 -11.95
N GLY A 85 -8.46 -5.83 -12.78
CA GLY A 85 -9.30 -5.91 -13.99
C GLY A 85 -10.69 -6.45 -13.68
N LYS A 86 -11.10 -7.55 -14.34
CA LYS A 86 -12.44 -8.14 -14.15
C LYS A 86 -12.76 -8.60 -12.73
N PHE A 87 -11.76 -8.72 -11.86
CA PHE A 87 -11.96 -9.17 -10.48
C PHE A 87 -12.27 -8.02 -9.52
N GLU A 88 -12.26 -6.77 -9.96
CA GLU A 88 -12.58 -5.63 -9.12
C GLU A 88 -14.00 -5.75 -8.51
N GLY A 89 -14.09 -5.67 -7.19
CA GLY A 89 -15.36 -5.69 -6.45
C GLY A 89 -16.03 -7.05 -6.31
N ILE A 90 -15.51 -8.12 -6.90
CA ILE A 90 -16.03 -9.47 -6.68
C ILE A 90 -15.56 -10.04 -5.34
N VAL A 91 -16.31 -10.98 -4.79
CA VAL A 91 -15.86 -11.77 -3.65
C VAL A 91 -14.67 -12.64 -4.08
N ASN A 92 -13.65 -12.67 -3.23
CA ASN A 92 -12.44 -13.47 -3.45
C ASN A 92 -12.82 -14.96 -3.69
N ASN A 93 -12.41 -15.51 -4.81
CA ASN A 93 -12.77 -16.85 -5.28
C ASN A 93 -11.56 -17.61 -5.85
N GLU A 94 -11.77 -18.88 -6.21
CA GLU A 94 -10.72 -19.77 -6.73
C GLU A 94 -10.09 -19.23 -8.03
N GLU A 95 -10.89 -18.64 -8.93
CA GLU A 95 -10.37 -18.09 -10.17
C GLU A 95 -9.42 -16.91 -9.88
N PHE A 96 -9.80 -16.00 -8.99
CA PHE A 96 -8.90 -14.92 -8.57
C PHE A 96 -7.62 -15.46 -7.93
N GLN A 97 -7.71 -16.49 -7.07
CA GLN A 97 -6.55 -17.11 -6.43
C GLN A 97 -5.63 -17.77 -7.46
N TYR A 98 -6.17 -18.35 -8.54
CA TYR A 98 -5.35 -18.89 -9.63
C TYR A 98 -4.46 -17.81 -10.26
N TYR A 99 -5.02 -16.65 -10.61
CA TYR A 99 -4.23 -15.53 -11.16
C TYR A 99 -3.23 -14.99 -10.13
N LYS A 100 -3.65 -14.88 -8.88
CA LYS A 100 -2.79 -14.40 -7.79
C LYS A 100 -1.56 -15.29 -7.58
N GLN A 101 -1.68 -16.60 -7.74
CA GLN A 101 -0.57 -17.55 -7.59
C GLN A 101 0.33 -17.65 -8.82
N ASN A 102 -0.10 -17.17 -9.96
CA ASN A 102 0.63 -17.24 -11.22
C ASN A 102 1.13 -15.84 -11.64
N HIS A 103 2.22 -15.41 -11.04
CA HIS A 103 2.74 -14.04 -11.04
C HIS A 103 2.99 -13.43 -12.43
N GLY A 104 3.30 -14.27 -13.42
CA GLY A 104 3.50 -13.84 -14.80
C GLY A 104 2.21 -13.60 -15.59
N LEU A 105 1.06 -14.06 -15.08
CA LEU A 105 -0.22 -13.82 -15.72
C LEU A 105 -0.73 -12.40 -15.42
N HIS A 106 -1.31 -11.77 -16.42
CA HIS A 106 -2.08 -10.57 -16.23
C HIS A 106 -3.47 -10.94 -15.70
N TYR A 107 -3.96 -10.20 -14.71
CA TYR A 107 -5.39 -10.23 -14.44
C TYR A 107 -6.14 -9.75 -15.69
N PRO A 108 -7.22 -10.44 -16.12
CA PRO A 108 -7.94 -10.05 -17.33
C PRO A 108 -8.40 -8.59 -17.28
N GLY A 109 -7.85 -7.75 -18.16
CA GLY A 109 -8.06 -6.29 -18.15
C GLY A 109 -7.28 -5.54 -17.08
N GLY A 110 -6.31 -6.18 -16.42
CA GLY A 110 -5.49 -5.60 -15.35
C GLY A 110 -3.99 -5.79 -15.53
N GLU A 111 -3.24 -5.69 -14.43
CA GLU A 111 -1.78 -5.82 -14.36
C GLU A 111 -1.35 -7.27 -14.08
N SER A 112 -0.10 -7.62 -14.39
CA SER A 112 0.62 -8.76 -13.78
C SER A 112 1.38 -8.31 -12.53
N LEU A 113 1.77 -9.25 -11.67
CA LEU A 113 2.60 -8.93 -10.52
C LEU A 113 3.96 -8.33 -10.96
N PHE A 114 4.53 -8.79 -12.06
CA PHE A 114 5.80 -8.24 -12.56
C PHE A 114 5.72 -6.77 -12.98
N GLN A 115 4.60 -6.33 -13.55
CA GLN A 115 4.38 -4.91 -13.83
C GLN A 115 4.28 -4.08 -12.54
N VAL A 116 3.60 -4.61 -11.53
CA VAL A 116 3.49 -3.97 -10.21
C VAL A 116 4.86 -3.86 -9.54
N VAL A 117 5.64 -4.95 -9.53
CA VAL A 117 7.01 -4.96 -8.99
C VAL A 117 7.86 -3.90 -9.70
N HIS A 118 7.84 -3.85 -11.02
CA HIS A 118 8.60 -2.88 -11.80
C HIS A 118 8.30 -1.43 -11.39
N ARG A 119 7.01 -1.04 -11.31
CA ARG A 119 6.64 0.34 -10.96
C ARG A 119 6.97 0.69 -9.50
N VAL A 120 6.77 -0.26 -8.57
CA VAL A 120 7.04 -0.04 -7.14
C VAL A 120 8.55 0.03 -6.88
N TYR A 121 9.35 -0.86 -7.48
CA TYR A 121 10.80 -0.84 -7.33
C TYR A 121 11.40 0.43 -7.92
N SER A 122 10.93 0.88 -9.09
CA SER A 122 11.33 2.17 -9.67
C SER A 122 11.03 3.36 -8.74
N PHE A 123 9.89 3.32 -8.03
CA PHE A 123 9.57 4.33 -7.02
C PHE A 123 10.56 4.29 -5.85
N LEU A 124 10.87 3.12 -5.31
CA LEU A 124 11.81 2.96 -4.19
C LEU A 124 13.24 3.39 -4.56
N GLU A 125 13.72 2.98 -5.73
CA GLU A 125 15.04 3.38 -6.25
C GLU A 125 15.14 4.91 -6.41
N GLU A 126 14.07 5.56 -6.86
CA GLU A 126 14.03 7.02 -6.94
C GLU A 126 14.11 7.67 -5.56
N LEU A 127 13.40 7.14 -4.57
CA LEU A 127 13.46 7.65 -3.19
C LEU A 127 14.87 7.52 -2.61
N GLU A 128 15.51 6.37 -2.78
CA GLU A 128 16.87 6.13 -2.29
C GLU A 128 17.88 7.09 -2.93
N ASN A 129 17.78 7.30 -4.22
CA ASN A 129 18.69 8.16 -4.95
C ASN A 129 18.51 9.66 -4.62
N LYS A 130 17.27 10.10 -4.46
CA LYS A 130 16.95 11.52 -4.24
C LYS A 130 16.94 11.96 -2.78
N TYR A 131 16.67 11.03 -1.86
CA TYR A 131 16.37 11.33 -0.46
C TYR A 131 17.09 10.40 0.53
N PRO A 132 18.42 10.17 0.41
CA PRO A 132 19.16 9.15 1.16
C PRO A 132 19.12 9.34 2.68
N ASP A 133 18.95 10.58 3.18
CA ASP A 133 18.98 10.90 4.61
C ASP A 133 17.61 11.31 5.18
N LYS A 134 16.51 10.98 4.47
CA LYS A 134 15.16 11.42 4.84
C LYS A 134 14.35 10.35 5.54
N ASN A 135 13.45 10.80 6.42
CA ASN A 135 12.38 10.00 7.01
C ASN A 135 11.11 10.18 6.16
N ILE A 136 10.70 9.14 5.47
CA ILE A 136 9.62 9.20 4.47
C ILE A 136 8.48 8.30 4.91
N LEU A 137 7.27 8.84 4.94
CA LEU A 137 6.04 8.07 5.08
C LEU A 137 5.46 7.75 3.70
N VAL A 138 5.10 6.49 3.48
CA VAL A 138 4.36 6.03 2.29
C VAL A 138 3.06 5.39 2.71
N VAL A 139 1.93 5.91 2.24
CA VAL A 139 0.61 5.37 2.51
C VAL A 139 0.07 4.71 1.24
N CYS A 140 -0.13 3.40 1.31
CA CYS A 140 -0.48 2.58 0.15
C CYS A 140 -1.42 1.41 0.50
N HIS A 141 -1.29 0.26 -0.16
CA HIS A 141 -2.25 -0.83 -0.17
C HIS A 141 -1.59 -2.17 0.12
N GLY A 142 -2.40 -3.19 0.38
CA GLY A 142 -1.91 -4.49 0.82
C GLY A 142 -0.96 -5.18 -0.17
N GLY A 143 -1.30 -5.18 -1.46
CA GLY A 143 -0.43 -5.73 -2.50
C GLY A 143 0.88 -4.95 -2.64
N ILE A 144 0.81 -3.63 -2.52
CA ILE A 144 1.97 -2.74 -2.62
C ILE A 144 2.89 -2.86 -1.41
N VAL A 145 2.33 -2.92 -0.18
CA VAL A 145 3.14 -3.15 1.03
C VAL A 145 3.93 -4.45 0.91
N ARG A 146 3.32 -5.51 0.36
CA ARG A 146 3.97 -6.80 0.11
C ARG A 146 5.14 -6.66 -0.88
N VAL A 147 4.94 -5.95 -1.98
CA VAL A 147 6.00 -5.70 -2.97
C VAL A 147 7.10 -4.81 -2.37
N ILE A 148 6.76 -3.81 -1.56
CA ILE A 148 7.78 -3.03 -0.84
C ILE A 148 8.56 -3.92 0.13
N HIS A 149 7.88 -4.81 0.86
CA HIS A 149 8.54 -5.73 1.79
C HIS A 149 9.56 -6.64 1.08
N SER A 150 9.22 -7.16 -0.12
CA SER A 150 10.13 -7.98 -0.92
C SER A 150 11.35 -7.23 -1.49
N TYR A 151 11.32 -5.90 -1.52
CA TYR A 151 12.47 -5.09 -1.90
C TYR A 151 13.55 -5.06 -0.81
N PHE A 152 13.14 -5.12 0.46
CA PHE A 152 14.04 -5.02 1.62
C PHE A 152 14.35 -6.38 2.27
N ASN A 153 13.56 -7.42 1.99
CA ASN A 153 13.67 -8.72 2.63
C ASN A 153 13.50 -9.85 1.62
N ASP A 154 14.21 -10.93 1.82
CA ASP A 154 13.95 -12.16 1.09
C ASP A 154 12.56 -12.70 1.46
N MET A 155 11.81 -13.17 0.47
CA MET A 155 10.51 -13.79 0.65
C MET A 155 10.42 -15.06 -0.20
N THR A 156 9.93 -16.11 0.39
CA THR A 156 9.50 -17.28 -0.39
C THR A 156 8.25 -16.94 -1.22
N ASN A 157 7.96 -17.77 -2.24
CA ASN A 157 6.72 -17.61 -3.02
C ASN A 157 5.46 -17.70 -2.13
N GLU A 158 5.48 -18.55 -1.10
CA GLU A 158 4.37 -18.68 -0.15
C GLU A 158 4.20 -17.41 0.68
N GLU A 159 5.27 -16.86 1.25
CA GLU A 159 5.24 -15.60 2.00
C GLU A 159 4.78 -14.45 1.12
N LEU A 160 5.29 -14.34 -0.11
CA LEU A 160 4.84 -13.30 -1.05
C LEU A 160 3.33 -13.38 -1.33
N MET A 161 2.72 -14.55 -1.23
CA MET A 161 1.28 -14.72 -1.47
C MET A 161 0.42 -14.53 -0.23
N THR A 162 0.92 -14.89 0.95
CA THR A 162 0.14 -14.96 2.18
C THR A 162 0.40 -13.80 3.13
N TRP A 163 1.64 -13.28 3.17
CA TRP A 163 1.98 -12.18 4.07
C TRP A 163 1.20 -10.90 3.70
N LEU A 164 0.48 -10.39 4.67
CA LEU A 164 -0.32 -9.18 4.51
C LEU A 164 -0.48 -8.50 5.87
N PRO A 165 0.11 -7.33 6.08
CA PRO A 165 -0.11 -6.57 7.31
C PRO A 165 -1.55 -6.10 7.43
N GLU A 166 -2.03 -5.97 8.66
CA GLU A 166 -3.35 -5.42 8.95
C GLU A 166 -3.49 -3.97 8.45
N ASN A 167 -4.74 -3.51 8.34
CA ASN A 167 -5.01 -2.11 8.03
C ASN A 167 -4.35 -1.19 9.06
N CYS A 168 -3.71 -0.13 8.61
CA CYS A 168 -2.99 0.85 9.41
C CYS A 168 -1.78 0.30 10.19
N CYS A 169 -1.35 -0.95 9.95
CA CYS A 169 -0.09 -1.45 10.49
C CYS A 169 1.08 -0.65 9.89
N ILE A 170 2.01 -0.25 10.75
CA ILE A 170 3.20 0.52 10.37
C ILE A 170 4.37 -0.45 10.21
N GLN A 171 4.95 -0.50 9.02
CA GLN A 171 6.21 -1.19 8.75
C GLN A 171 7.31 -0.15 8.60
N SER A 172 8.54 -0.46 9.05
CA SER A 172 9.67 0.44 8.85
C SER A 172 10.86 -0.30 8.26
N TYR A 173 11.54 0.36 7.34
CA TYR A 173 12.74 -0.13 6.67
C TYR A 173 13.82 0.93 6.72
N GLU A 174 15.05 0.52 6.85
CA GLU A 174 16.21 1.40 6.89
C GLU A 174 17.26 0.90 5.89
N LYS A 175 17.85 1.84 5.15
CA LYS A 175 18.89 1.57 4.15
C LYS A 175 19.95 2.65 4.18
#